data_8a8aff15993dd82b70924540fa3446b7
#
_entry.id   8a8aff15993dd82b70924540fa3446b7
#
_cell.length_a   1.000
_cell.length_b   1.000
_cell.length_c   1.000
_cell.angle_alpha   90.00
_cell.angle_beta   90.00
_cell.angle_gamma   90.00
#
_symmetry.space_group_name_H-M   'P 1'
#
loop_
_entity.id
_entity.type
_entity.pdbx_description
1 polymer ?
#
loop_
_entity_poly.entity_id
_entity_poly.type
_entity_poly.pdbx_seq_one_letter_code
_entity_poly.pdbx_strand_id
1 'polypeptide(L)'
;MGLPIKDGKITTHYKKLGKMWSKGYHTGVDFAVPSGTEIVAVADGKIEPANWGKSYGIQAVQKVEGGWVIYAHLSKLDVKPGDKVVAGQRIGSSGNTGNSSGPHLHFELRDNIRWSAGKDLDPSSILGVNALPPAKK
;
A
#
# COMPACT_ATOMS: atom_id res chain seq x y z
N MET A 1 8.03 5.38 -11.20
CA MET A 1 7.11 4.54 -10.46
C MET A 1 5.69 4.98 -10.73
N GLY A 2 4.74 4.13 -10.50
CA GLY A 2 3.35 4.43 -10.85
C GLY A 2 2.39 4.15 -9.72
N LEU A 3 1.10 4.22 -10.04
CA LEU A 3 0.05 3.90 -9.07
C LEU A 3 -0.15 2.39 -8.97
N PRO A 4 -0.56 1.88 -7.80
CA PRO A 4 -0.83 0.46 -7.63
C PRO A 4 -2.15 0.02 -8.28
N ILE A 5 -2.99 0.98 -8.65
CA ILE A 5 -4.26 0.74 -9.33
C ILE A 5 -4.29 1.66 -10.53
N LYS A 6 -4.55 1.08 -11.70
CA LYS A 6 -4.65 1.87 -12.93
C LYS A 6 -5.74 2.92 -12.76
N ASP A 7 -5.41 4.17 -13.03
CA ASP A 7 -6.31 5.31 -12.89
C ASP A 7 -6.88 5.46 -11.47
N GLY A 8 -6.15 4.94 -10.47
CA GLY A 8 -6.60 5.03 -9.10
C GLY A 8 -6.55 6.44 -8.56
N LYS A 9 -7.47 6.72 -7.64
CA LYS A 9 -7.52 8.02 -6.94
C LYS A 9 -7.42 7.78 -5.46
N ILE A 10 -6.58 8.58 -4.80
CA ILE A 10 -6.41 8.49 -3.36
C ILE A 10 -7.67 9.04 -2.70
N THR A 11 -8.26 8.24 -1.82
CA THR A 11 -9.47 8.61 -1.10
C THR A 11 -9.19 8.95 0.36
N THR A 12 -8.11 8.42 0.93
CA THR A 12 -7.67 8.80 2.28
C THR A 12 -6.17 9.03 2.22
N HIS A 13 -5.76 10.22 2.60
CA HIS A 13 -4.38 10.67 2.43
C HIS A 13 -3.51 10.32 3.62
N TYR A 14 -2.20 10.28 3.37
CA TYR A 14 -1.20 10.07 4.39
C TYR A 14 -1.28 11.16 5.46
N LYS A 15 -1.14 10.76 6.73
CA LYS A 15 -1.16 11.65 7.89
C LYS A 15 -2.54 12.25 8.20
N LYS A 16 -3.59 11.81 7.52
CA LYS A 16 -4.92 12.24 7.93
C LYS A 16 -5.15 11.80 9.38
N LEU A 17 -5.59 12.71 10.23
CA LEU A 17 -5.82 12.42 11.65
C LEU A 17 -7.13 11.64 11.84
N GLY A 18 -7.13 10.75 12.82
CA GLY A 18 -8.33 10.00 13.13
C GLY A 18 -8.08 8.98 14.24
N LYS A 19 -9.12 8.75 15.04
CA LYS A 19 -9.03 7.82 16.15
C LYS A 19 -9.04 6.37 15.71
N MET A 20 -9.45 6.10 14.48
CA MET A 20 -9.53 4.74 13.97
C MET A 20 -8.17 4.10 13.73
N TRP A 21 -7.10 4.90 13.70
CA TRP A 21 -5.75 4.40 13.50
C TRP A 21 -4.99 4.37 14.81
N SER A 22 -4.24 3.28 15.03
CA SER A 22 -3.53 3.08 16.29
C SER A 22 -2.53 4.19 16.59
N LYS A 23 -1.97 4.83 15.57
CA LYS A 23 -1.03 5.92 15.76
C LYS A 23 -1.70 7.29 15.78
N GLY A 24 -3.02 7.34 15.67
CA GLY A 24 -3.75 8.60 15.66
C GLY A 24 -3.73 9.31 14.31
N TYR A 25 -3.11 8.73 13.30
CA TYR A 25 -3.11 9.26 11.94
C TYR A 25 -2.96 8.13 10.94
N HIS A 26 -3.31 8.41 9.69
CA HIS A 26 -3.21 7.44 8.60
C HIS A 26 -1.76 7.25 8.18
N THR A 27 -1.27 6.02 8.25
CA THR A 27 0.15 5.72 8.01
C THR A 27 0.48 5.48 6.55
N GLY A 28 -0.50 5.57 5.68
CA GLY A 28 -0.32 5.39 4.24
C GLY A 28 -1.40 6.13 3.50
N VAL A 29 -1.75 5.65 2.32
CA VAL A 29 -2.83 6.20 1.52
C VAL A 29 -3.81 5.08 1.16
N ASP A 30 -5.08 5.43 1.01
CA ASP A 30 -6.11 4.47 0.62
C ASP A 30 -6.69 4.81 -0.74
N PHE A 31 -7.04 3.76 -1.47
CA PHE A 31 -7.75 3.85 -2.74
C PHE A 31 -9.05 3.08 -2.55
N ALA A 32 -10.19 3.78 -2.47
CA ALA A 32 -11.48 3.10 -2.33
C ALA A 32 -11.89 2.56 -3.69
N VAL A 33 -11.85 1.24 -3.80
CA VAL A 33 -12.17 0.53 -5.04
C VAL A 33 -12.92 -0.74 -4.69
N PRO A 34 -13.75 -1.25 -5.58
CA PRO A 34 -14.46 -2.52 -5.32
C PRO A 34 -13.48 -3.67 -5.11
N SER A 35 -13.86 -4.64 -4.29
CA SER A 35 -13.08 -5.87 -4.15
C SER A 35 -12.93 -6.52 -5.51
N GLY A 36 -11.74 -7.06 -5.78
CA GLY A 36 -11.44 -7.66 -7.07
C GLY A 36 -10.79 -6.73 -8.07
N THR A 37 -10.53 -5.47 -7.69
CA THR A 37 -9.83 -4.53 -8.57
C THR A 37 -8.37 -4.95 -8.69
N GLU A 38 -7.85 -4.94 -9.91
CA GLU A 38 -6.46 -5.34 -10.17
C GLU A 38 -5.47 -4.42 -9.45
N ILE A 39 -4.50 -5.04 -8.77
CA ILE A 39 -3.41 -4.35 -8.12
C ILE A 39 -2.14 -4.66 -8.89
N VAL A 40 -1.37 -3.62 -9.22
CA VAL A 40 -0.11 -3.78 -9.96
C VAL A 40 1.05 -3.20 -9.15
N ALA A 41 2.25 -3.70 -9.43
CA ALA A 41 3.45 -3.22 -8.74
C ALA A 41 3.72 -1.76 -9.12
N VAL A 42 4.05 -0.95 -8.11
CA VAL A 42 4.34 0.48 -8.34
C VAL A 42 5.72 0.69 -8.93
N ALA A 43 6.60 -0.30 -8.80
CA ALA A 43 8.00 -0.19 -9.21
C ALA A 43 8.56 -1.58 -9.38
N ASP A 44 9.78 -1.66 -9.96
CA ASP A 44 10.52 -2.90 -9.96
C ASP A 44 10.95 -3.22 -8.53
N GLY A 45 10.97 -4.48 -8.19
CA GLY A 45 11.45 -4.90 -6.88
C GLY A 45 11.05 -6.33 -6.57
N LYS A 46 11.47 -6.78 -5.39
CA LYS A 46 11.28 -8.16 -4.96
C LYS A 46 10.18 -8.21 -3.90
N ILE A 47 9.34 -9.24 -4.00
CA ILE A 47 8.34 -9.50 -2.95
C ILE A 47 9.07 -10.12 -1.77
N GLU A 48 8.92 -9.54 -0.59
CA GLU A 48 9.64 -9.94 0.60
C GLU A 48 8.82 -10.87 1.47
N PRO A 49 9.49 -11.76 2.25
CA PRO A 49 8.78 -12.66 3.16
C PRO A 49 8.47 -11.96 4.48
N ALA A 50 7.73 -10.86 4.41
CA ALA A 50 7.41 -10.06 5.58
C ALA A 50 5.89 -10.01 5.77
N ASN A 51 5.47 -9.95 7.02
CA ASN A 51 4.08 -9.80 7.38
C ASN A 51 3.99 -8.65 8.38
N TRP A 52 3.28 -7.60 8.02
CA TRP A 52 3.20 -6.38 8.83
C TRP A 52 2.04 -6.40 9.82
N GLY A 53 1.38 -7.55 9.96
CA GLY A 53 0.38 -7.74 10.99
C GLY A 53 -0.98 -8.12 10.44
N LYS A 54 -1.80 -8.69 11.33
CA LYS A 54 -3.12 -9.19 10.95
C LYS A 54 -4.06 -8.08 10.49
N SER A 55 -3.87 -6.87 11.00
CA SER A 55 -4.73 -5.76 10.62
C SER A 55 -4.62 -5.41 9.14
N TYR A 56 -3.52 -5.74 8.51
CA TYR A 56 -3.33 -5.51 7.07
C TYR A 56 -4.01 -6.58 6.20
N GLY A 57 -4.41 -7.69 6.79
CA GLY A 57 -5.08 -8.76 6.06
C GLY A 57 -4.15 -9.46 5.08
N ILE A 58 -4.69 -9.88 3.95
CA ILE A 58 -3.88 -10.46 2.87
C ILE A 58 -3.05 -9.32 2.28
N GLN A 59 -1.74 -9.51 2.23
CA GLN A 59 -0.81 -8.41 1.97
C GLN A 59 0.38 -8.86 1.16
N ALA A 60 0.99 -7.93 0.42
CA ALA A 60 2.26 -8.13 -0.25
C ALA A 60 3.19 -7.01 0.18
N VAL A 61 4.39 -7.35 0.63
CA VAL A 61 5.44 -6.39 0.96
C VAL A 61 6.49 -6.46 -0.12
N GLN A 62 6.85 -5.32 -0.69
CA GLN A 62 7.78 -5.25 -1.81
C GLN A 62 8.95 -4.33 -1.47
N LYS A 63 10.16 -4.77 -1.76
CA LYS A 63 11.34 -3.91 -1.68
C LYS A 63 11.33 -3.00 -2.91
N VAL A 64 11.47 -1.71 -2.69
CA VAL A 64 11.56 -0.72 -3.76
C VAL A 64 12.73 0.21 -3.48
N GLU A 65 13.08 1.03 -4.44
CA GLU A 65 14.08 2.06 -4.20
C GLU A 65 13.51 3.04 -3.19
N GLY A 66 14.23 3.26 -2.13
CA GLY A 66 13.81 4.17 -1.08
C GLY A 66 13.11 3.53 0.11
N GLY A 67 12.84 2.22 0.06
CA GLY A 67 12.21 1.57 1.21
C GLY A 67 11.46 0.29 0.86
N TRP A 68 10.37 0.06 1.59
CA TRP A 68 9.50 -1.09 1.41
C TRP A 68 8.07 -0.60 1.37
N VAL A 69 7.27 -1.17 0.48
CA VAL A 69 5.85 -0.82 0.38
C VAL A 69 5.00 -2.03 0.69
N ILE A 70 3.79 -1.78 1.17
CA ILE A 70 2.82 -2.83 1.39
C ILE A 70 1.55 -2.51 0.60
N TYR A 71 0.98 -3.56 0.03
CA TYR A 71 -0.33 -3.54 -0.61
C TYR A 71 -1.23 -4.37 0.29
N ALA A 72 -2.18 -3.74 0.97
CA ALA A 72 -2.90 -4.37 2.07
C ALA A 72 -4.39 -4.51 1.80
N HIS A 73 -5.04 -5.35 2.61
CA HIS A 73 -6.48 -5.64 2.56
C HIS A 73 -6.89 -6.31 1.24
N LEU A 74 -5.98 -7.11 0.68
CA LEU A 74 -6.22 -7.79 -0.59
C LEU A 74 -7.21 -8.94 -0.43
N SER A 75 -7.86 -9.32 -1.52
CA SER A 75 -8.68 -10.52 -1.57
C SER A 75 -7.89 -11.70 -2.14
N LYS A 76 -6.86 -11.42 -2.93
CA LYS A 76 -6.08 -12.46 -3.60
C LYS A 76 -4.67 -11.96 -3.89
N LEU A 77 -3.69 -12.85 -3.74
CA LEU A 77 -2.31 -12.61 -4.17
C LEU A 77 -1.98 -13.48 -5.36
N ASP A 78 -1.29 -12.90 -6.34
CA ASP A 78 -0.80 -13.63 -7.51
C ASP A 78 0.71 -13.77 -7.50
N VAL A 79 1.36 -13.32 -6.43
CA VAL A 79 2.81 -13.40 -6.26
C VAL A 79 3.12 -13.98 -4.89
N LYS A 80 4.37 -14.40 -4.70
CA LYS A 80 4.81 -14.97 -3.43
C LYS A 80 6.18 -14.40 -3.07
N PRO A 81 6.60 -14.52 -1.79
CA PRO A 81 7.92 -14.07 -1.38
C PRO A 81 9.01 -14.66 -2.28
N GLY A 82 9.95 -13.82 -2.66
CA GLY A 82 11.04 -14.19 -3.56
C GLY A 82 10.79 -13.81 -5.00
N ASP A 83 9.54 -13.59 -5.39
CA ASP A 83 9.24 -13.20 -6.77
C ASP A 83 9.79 -11.82 -7.06
N LYS A 84 10.39 -11.66 -8.24
CA LYS A 84 10.81 -10.36 -8.74
C LYS A 84 9.70 -9.85 -9.63
N VAL A 85 9.29 -8.61 -9.41
CA VAL A 85 8.22 -8.00 -10.18
C VAL A 85 8.73 -6.71 -10.84
N VAL A 86 8.10 -6.32 -11.91
CA VAL A 86 8.40 -5.05 -12.58
C VAL A 86 7.21 -4.12 -12.44
N ALA A 87 7.47 -2.83 -12.56
CA ALA A 87 6.40 -1.83 -12.50
C ALA A 87 5.27 -2.18 -13.46
N GLY A 88 4.04 -2.14 -13.00
CA GLY A 88 2.88 -2.46 -13.81
C GLY A 88 2.48 -3.92 -13.85
N GLN A 89 3.31 -4.82 -13.31
CA GLN A 89 2.98 -6.24 -13.26
C GLN A 89 1.88 -6.50 -12.24
N ARG A 90 0.90 -7.32 -12.61
CA ARG A 90 -0.17 -7.69 -11.70
C ARG A 90 0.38 -8.45 -10.50
N ILE A 91 -0.05 -8.05 -9.30
CA ILE A 91 0.37 -8.73 -8.06
C ILE A 91 -0.80 -9.31 -7.28
N GLY A 92 -2.01 -8.89 -7.55
CA GLY A 92 -3.18 -9.42 -6.85
C GLY A 92 -4.43 -8.61 -7.12
N SER A 93 -5.40 -8.78 -6.25
CA SER A 93 -6.69 -8.10 -6.33
C SER A 93 -7.02 -7.44 -5.00
N SER A 94 -7.64 -6.28 -5.05
CA SER A 94 -8.07 -5.57 -3.85
C SER A 94 -9.20 -6.31 -3.14
N GLY A 95 -9.42 -5.98 -1.88
CA GLY A 95 -10.45 -6.64 -1.09
C GLY A 95 -10.82 -5.81 0.12
N ASN A 96 -11.15 -6.54 1.19
CA ASN A 96 -11.60 -5.94 2.44
C ASN A 96 -11.16 -6.80 3.62
N THR A 97 -10.00 -7.45 3.49
CA THR A 97 -9.49 -8.36 4.54
C THR A 97 -8.73 -7.58 5.61
N GLY A 98 -8.60 -8.18 6.78
CA GLY A 98 -7.94 -7.56 7.90
C GLY A 98 -8.84 -6.54 8.58
N ASN A 99 -8.25 -5.54 9.22
CA ASN A 99 -9.00 -4.50 9.91
C ASN A 99 -9.40 -3.42 8.92
N SER A 100 -10.55 -3.62 8.31
CA SER A 100 -11.03 -2.74 7.25
C SER A 100 -12.54 -2.61 7.33
N SER A 101 -13.05 -1.38 7.21
CA SER A 101 -14.47 -1.09 7.31
C SER A 101 -15.18 -1.10 5.96
N GLY A 102 -14.44 -1.26 4.87
CA GLY A 102 -15.02 -1.32 3.53
C GLY A 102 -13.95 -1.59 2.49
N PRO A 103 -14.36 -2.01 1.28
CA PRO A 103 -13.38 -2.38 0.26
C PRO A 103 -12.46 -1.21 -0.10
N HIS A 104 -11.17 -1.45 -0.05
CA HIS A 104 -10.17 -0.46 -0.44
C HIS A 104 -8.80 -1.12 -0.50
N LEU A 105 -7.85 -0.44 -1.12
CA LEU A 105 -6.44 -0.79 -1.03
C LEU A 105 -5.78 0.20 -0.09
N HIS A 106 -5.05 -0.31 0.90
CA HIS A 106 -4.18 0.51 1.74
C HIS A 106 -2.76 0.31 1.24
N PHE A 107 -2.07 1.40 0.93
CA PHE A 107 -0.72 1.40 0.41
C PHE A 107 0.16 2.23 1.34
N GLU A 108 1.25 1.64 1.80
CA GLU A 108 2.10 2.27 2.80
C GLU A 108 3.56 2.13 2.40
N LEU A 109 4.36 3.15 2.68
CA LEU A 109 5.81 3.13 2.47
C LEU A 109 6.47 3.22 3.82
N ARG A 110 7.47 2.38 4.06
CA ARG A 110 8.22 2.40 5.31
C ARG A 110 9.71 2.26 5.01
N ASP A 111 10.53 2.64 5.99
CA ASP A 111 11.99 2.63 5.82
C ASP A 111 12.65 1.35 6.33
N ASN A 112 11.87 0.33 6.67
CA ASN A 112 12.41 -0.93 7.14
C ASN A 112 11.47 -2.07 6.73
N ILE A 113 12.03 -3.24 6.48
CA ILE A 113 11.23 -4.42 6.15
C ILE A 113 10.40 -4.88 7.35
N ARG A 114 10.84 -4.59 8.56
CA ARG A 114 10.08 -4.91 9.76
C ARG A 114 9.22 -3.73 10.14
N TRP A 115 7.94 -3.96 10.28
CA TRP A 115 7.02 -2.89 10.67
C TRP A 115 7.45 -2.25 12.00
N SER A 116 7.80 -3.09 12.98
CA SER A 116 8.12 -2.60 14.33
C SER A 116 9.43 -1.82 14.41
N ALA A 117 10.31 -1.98 13.44
CA ALA A 117 11.62 -1.31 13.43
C ALA A 117 11.65 -0.11 12.50
N GLY A 118 10.61 0.10 11.71
CA GLY A 118 10.60 1.14 10.70
C GLY A 118 9.66 2.28 11.03
N LYS A 119 9.73 3.30 10.20
CA LYS A 119 8.84 4.45 10.26
C LYS A 119 8.07 4.53 8.97
N ASP A 120 6.82 4.95 9.06
CA ASP A 120 6.04 5.23 7.87
C ASP A 120 6.58 6.49 7.19
N LEU A 121 6.56 6.48 5.87
CA LEU A 121 7.02 7.59 5.04
C LEU A 121 5.88 8.02 4.14
N ASP A 122 5.97 9.25 3.63
CA ASP A 122 4.97 9.76 2.69
C ASP A 122 5.11 9.01 1.35
N PRO A 123 4.09 8.28 0.91
CA PRO A 123 4.20 7.50 -0.33
C PRO A 123 4.21 8.33 -1.61
N SER A 124 3.97 9.63 -1.54
CA SER A 124 3.85 10.44 -2.77
C SER A 124 5.09 10.37 -3.65
N SER A 125 6.27 10.26 -3.05
CA SER A 125 7.51 10.16 -3.82
C SER A 125 7.58 8.90 -4.66
N ILE A 126 6.98 7.82 -4.19
CA ILE A 126 6.97 6.54 -4.90
C ILE A 126 5.87 6.50 -5.95
N LEU A 127 4.73 7.06 -5.64
CA LEU A 127 3.58 6.98 -6.54
C LEU A 127 3.76 7.80 -7.82
N GLY A 128 4.68 8.75 -7.80
CA GLY A 128 4.95 9.55 -8.99
C GLY A 128 3.86 10.55 -9.31
N VAL A 129 2.95 10.77 -8.37
CA VAL A 129 1.89 11.75 -8.49
C VAL A 129 1.77 12.46 -7.16
N ASN A 130 0.99 13.53 -7.13
CA ASN A 130 0.73 14.20 -5.88
C ASN A 130 -0.25 13.36 -5.06
N ALA A 131 0.27 12.57 -4.16
CA ALA A 131 -0.50 11.64 -3.34
C ALA A 131 -1.16 12.30 -2.14
N LEU A 132 -0.91 13.58 -1.93
CA LEU A 132 -1.56 14.35 -0.87
C LEU A 132 -2.58 15.28 -1.50
N PRO A 133 -3.55 15.82 -0.71
CA PRO A 133 -4.47 16.78 -1.28
C PRO A 133 -3.69 17.95 -1.87
N PRO A 134 -4.25 18.61 -2.85
CA PRO A 134 -3.62 19.83 -3.36
C PRO A 134 -3.26 20.70 -2.18
N ALA A 135 -2.12 21.35 -2.27
CA ALA A 135 -1.69 22.16 -1.16
C ALA A 135 -2.83 23.06 -0.73
N LYS A 136 -3.03 23.08 0.55
CA LYS A 136 -4.02 23.98 1.05
C LYS A 136 -3.46 25.29 0.89
N LYS A 137 -3.86 25.73 -0.04
CA LYS A 137 -3.25 26.96 -0.25
C LYS A 137 -4.06 27.91 0.40
#